data_b9cabd9229736da18f35b58d57aad375
#
_entry.id   b9cabd9229736da18f35b58d57aad375
#
_cell.length_a   1.000
_cell.length_b   1.000
_cell.length_c   1.000
_cell.angle_alpha   90.00
_cell.angle_beta   90.00
_cell.angle_gamma   90.00
#
_symmetry.space_group_name_H-M   'P 1'
#
loop_
_entity.id
_entity.type
_entity.pdbx_description
1 polymer ?
#
loop_
_entity_poly.entity_id
_entity_poly.type
_entity_poly.pdbx_seq_one_letter_code
_entity_poly.pdbx_strand_id
1 'polypeptide(L)'
;MRKFIAVLLISVSFTPAAHATSGPGCLIVTNVAYDDVLNMRSRPSANSRIVDELVPGLHGIIHLDAPCIPAYLPWSQRWCPVSHYNGDEVTRGWVKARFVRDSDCP
;
A
#
# COMPACT_ATOMS: atom_id res chain seq x y z
N MET A 1 6.76 -15.95 58.44
CA MET A 1 6.94 -15.81 57.83
C MET A 1 6.87 -15.35 56.81
N ARG A 2 6.84 -15.12 56.30
CA ARG A 2 6.76 -14.66 55.37
C ARG A 2 6.89 -14.82 54.28
N LYS A 3 6.63 -14.78 53.54
CA LYS A 3 6.72 -14.91 52.53
C LYS A 3 6.60 -14.27 51.61
N PHE A 4 6.80 -13.90 50.92
CA PHE A 4 6.66 -13.33 49.98
C PHE A 4 6.68 -13.62 48.94
N ILE A 5 6.32 -13.39 48.26
CA ILE A 5 6.15 -13.63 47.26
C ILE A 5 6.45 -12.97 46.36
N ALA A 6 6.92 -13.00 45.64
CA ALA A 6 7.32 -12.37 44.72
C ALA A 6 6.68 -12.43 43.64
N VAL A 7 6.22 -11.89 43.29
CA VAL A 7 5.59 -11.90 42.29
C VAL A 7 6.07 -11.54 41.25
N LEU A 8 6.25 -11.91 40.49
CA LEU A 8 6.73 -11.65 39.50
C LEU A 8 6.10 -11.18 38.56
N LEU A 9 6.21 -10.42 38.13
CA LEU A 9 5.73 -9.93 37.24
C LEU A 9 6.14 -10.01 36.08
N ILE A 10 5.84 -10.37 35.27
CA ILE A 10 6.16 -10.49 34.16
C ILE A 10 5.78 -9.65 33.35
N SER A 11 6.31 -8.94 32.95
CA SER A 11 5.98 -8.06 32.14
C SER A 11 6.12 -8.40 30.90
N VAL A 12 5.30 -8.69 30.25
CA VAL A 12 5.33 -8.93 29.06
C VAL A 12 5.40 -7.93 28.23
N SER A 13 6.20 -7.67 27.74
CA SER A 13 6.29 -6.66 26.97
C SER A 13 6.12 -6.92 25.68
N PHE A 14 5.28 -6.64 25.15
CA PHE A 14 5.11 -6.70 23.89
C PHE A 14 5.58 -5.73 23.18
N THR A 15 6.49 -5.72 22.50
CA THR A 15 6.91 -4.80 21.68
C THR A 15 6.34 -4.97 20.47
N PRO A 16 5.62 -4.27 20.06
CA PRO A 16 5.10 -4.28 18.88
C PRO A 16 6.09 -4.10 17.97
N ALA A 17 6.29 -4.83 17.27
CA ALA A 17 7.14 -4.78 16.46
C ALA A 17 7.28 -3.67 15.79
N ALA A 18 8.13 -3.27 15.83
CA ALA A 18 8.41 -2.28 15.16
C ALA A 18 8.48 -2.73 13.91
N HIS A 19 7.74 -2.57 13.23
CA HIS A 19 7.80 -2.98 12.16
C HIS A 19 8.56 -2.42 11.34
N ALA A 20 9.15 -3.05 10.88
CA ALA A 20 9.90 -2.74 9.94
C ALA A 20 9.27 -2.00 8.98
N THR A 21 9.91 -1.25 8.46
CA THR A 21 9.38 -0.51 7.53
C THR A 21 9.42 -1.17 6.26
N SER A 22 10.13 -2.22 6.01
CA SER A 22 10.02 -2.81 4.73
C SER A 22 9.14 -4.00 4.87
N GLY A 23 8.32 -4.25 3.98
CA GLY A 23 7.38 -5.34 4.00
C GLY A 23 6.30 -5.10 3.01
N PRO A 24 5.38 -6.01 2.87
CA PRO A 24 4.30 -5.84 1.90
C PRO A 24 3.47 -4.63 2.26
N GLY A 25 2.79 -4.11 1.32
CA GLY A 25 1.95 -2.93 1.53
C GLY A 25 2.19 -1.86 0.51
N CYS A 26 3.21 -2.02 -0.30
CA CYS A 26 3.46 -1.11 -1.41
C CYS A 26 3.23 -1.81 -2.72
N LEU A 27 3.14 -1.02 -3.78
CA LEU A 27 2.87 -1.52 -5.11
C LEU A 27 3.89 -0.94 -6.08
N ILE A 28 4.12 -1.67 -7.16
CA ILE A 28 4.88 -1.12 -8.26
C ILE A 28 4.06 -1.29 -9.52
N VAL A 29 4.28 -0.40 -10.45
CA VAL A 29 3.59 -0.43 -11.73
C VAL A 29 4.14 -1.56 -12.57
N THR A 30 3.24 -2.30 -13.20
CA THR A 30 3.60 -3.39 -14.07
C THR A 30 2.64 -3.36 -15.25
N ASN A 31 2.97 -4.08 -16.31
CA ASN A 31 2.10 -4.19 -17.48
C ASN A 31 1.79 -2.85 -18.15
N VAL A 32 2.62 -1.87 -17.96
CA VAL A 32 2.48 -0.57 -18.61
C VAL A 32 3.76 -0.36 -19.40
N ALA A 33 3.65 0.04 -20.65
CA ALA A 33 4.81 0.28 -21.48
C ALA A 33 5.67 1.38 -20.85
N TYR A 34 6.98 1.27 -21.03
CA TYR A 34 7.88 2.20 -20.35
C TYR A 34 7.68 3.66 -20.79
N ASP A 35 7.09 3.88 -21.95
CA ASP A 35 6.83 5.23 -22.45
C ASP A 35 5.37 5.65 -22.23
N ASP A 36 4.68 4.96 -21.37
CA ASP A 36 3.30 5.26 -21.03
C ASP A 36 3.22 5.46 -19.52
N VAL A 37 2.04 5.79 -19.02
CA VAL A 37 1.84 6.01 -17.60
C VAL A 37 0.60 5.26 -17.12
N LEU A 38 0.57 4.98 -15.84
CA LEU A 38 -0.63 4.45 -15.22
C LEU A 38 -1.38 5.62 -14.60
N ASN A 39 -2.63 5.79 -15.00
CA ASN A 39 -3.44 6.87 -14.46
C ASN A 39 -4.00 6.50 -13.10
N MET A 40 -3.86 7.41 -12.14
CA MET A 40 -4.57 7.33 -10.88
C MET A 40 -5.88 8.07 -11.02
N ARG A 41 -6.94 7.47 -10.54
CA ARG A 41 -8.29 8.01 -10.69
C ARG A 41 -8.85 8.46 -9.35
N SER A 42 -9.77 9.41 -9.38
CA SER A 42 -10.37 9.90 -8.15
C SER A 42 -11.34 8.90 -7.54
N ARG A 43 -11.84 7.95 -8.31
CA ARG A 43 -12.73 6.90 -7.85
C ARG A 43 -12.37 5.60 -8.55
N PRO A 44 -12.84 4.47 -8.05
CA PRO A 44 -12.53 3.19 -8.68
C PRO A 44 -13.31 2.99 -9.97
N SER A 45 -13.04 3.82 -10.94
CA SER A 45 -13.73 3.81 -12.23
C SER A 45 -12.87 4.44 -13.28
N ALA A 46 -12.81 3.81 -14.44
CA ALA A 46 -12.04 4.34 -15.56
C ALA A 46 -12.64 5.63 -16.10
N ASN A 47 -13.86 5.96 -15.72
CA ASN A 47 -14.48 7.20 -16.17
C ASN A 47 -14.32 8.34 -15.19
N SER A 48 -13.68 8.10 -14.06
CA SER A 48 -13.49 9.16 -13.09
C SER A 48 -12.26 10.00 -13.46
N ARG A 49 -12.13 11.14 -12.80
CA ARG A 49 -11.08 12.08 -13.11
C ARG A 49 -9.70 11.51 -12.80
N ILE A 50 -8.74 11.81 -13.64
CA ILE A 50 -7.36 11.45 -13.40
C ILE A 50 -6.78 12.42 -12.40
N VAL A 51 -6.23 11.93 -11.31
CA VAL A 51 -5.65 12.77 -10.29
C VAL A 51 -4.13 12.72 -10.28
N ASP A 52 -3.54 11.73 -10.92
CA ASP A 52 -2.09 11.60 -10.98
C ASP A 52 -1.71 10.62 -12.08
N GLU A 53 -0.44 10.61 -12.42
CA GLU A 53 0.10 9.69 -13.41
C GLU A 53 1.34 9.05 -12.83
N LEU A 54 1.43 7.73 -12.92
CA LEU A 54 2.53 6.98 -12.35
C LEU A 54 3.41 6.45 -13.47
N VAL A 55 4.68 6.81 -13.42
CA VAL A 55 5.62 6.46 -14.47
C VAL A 55 6.30 5.14 -14.12
N PRO A 56 6.23 4.13 -14.99
CA PRO A 56 6.87 2.85 -14.70
C PRO A 56 8.34 3.03 -14.34
N GLY A 57 8.74 2.43 -13.24
CA GLY A 57 10.12 2.47 -12.81
C GLY A 57 10.56 3.77 -12.17
N LEU A 58 9.78 4.82 -12.26
CA LEU A 58 10.16 6.13 -11.73
C LEU A 58 9.07 6.74 -10.85
N HIS A 59 8.12 5.95 -10.41
CA HIS A 59 6.97 6.51 -9.71
C HIS A 59 7.21 6.75 -8.20
N GLY A 60 8.30 6.26 -7.67
CA GLY A 60 8.50 6.41 -6.24
C GLY A 60 7.61 5.43 -5.46
N ILE A 61 7.11 5.87 -4.33
CA ILE A 61 6.38 4.99 -3.44
C ILE A 61 4.89 5.05 -3.70
N ILE A 62 4.29 3.90 -3.93
CA ILE A 62 2.86 3.76 -4.04
C ILE A 62 2.44 2.85 -2.89
N HIS A 63 1.72 3.39 -1.93
CA HIS A 63 1.29 2.64 -0.76
C HIS A 63 -0.14 2.16 -0.97
N LEU A 64 -0.39 0.90 -0.65
CA LEU A 64 -1.73 0.35 -0.74
C LEU A 64 -2.45 0.70 0.55
N ASP A 65 -3.52 1.45 0.46
CA ASP A 65 -4.21 1.97 1.64
C ASP A 65 -5.26 1.03 2.20
N ALA A 66 -5.74 0.11 1.40
CA ALA A 66 -6.76 -0.85 1.81
C ALA A 66 -6.84 -1.95 0.75
N PRO A 67 -7.52 -3.03 1.03
CA PRO A 67 -7.62 -4.12 0.04
C PRO A 67 -8.24 -3.62 -1.26
N CYS A 68 -7.77 -4.16 -2.37
CA CYS A 68 -8.32 -3.83 -3.67
C CYS A 68 -9.72 -4.44 -3.80
N ILE A 69 -10.59 -3.75 -4.48
CA ILE A 69 -12.01 -4.10 -4.56
C ILE A 69 -12.49 -4.19 -5.99
N PRO A 70 -13.54 -4.94 -6.21
CA PRO A 70 -14.25 -5.80 -5.25
C PRO A 70 -13.52 -7.13 -5.08
N ALA A 71 -13.53 -7.65 -3.88
CA ALA A 71 -12.75 -8.84 -3.56
C ALA A 71 -13.23 -10.07 -4.30
N TYR A 72 -14.48 -10.08 -4.77
CA TYR A 72 -14.98 -11.26 -5.45
C TYR A 72 -14.55 -11.34 -6.91
N LEU A 73 -13.90 -10.32 -7.43
CA LEU A 73 -13.41 -10.37 -8.80
C LEU A 73 -11.93 -10.77 -8.83
N PRO A 74 -11.47 -11.30 -9.95
CA PRO A 74 -10.04 -11.58 -10.10
C PRO A 74 -9.23 -10.30 -9.95
N TRP A 75 -7.98 -10.47 -9.58
CA TRP A 75 -7.09 -9.33 -9.34
C TRP A 75 -7.13 -8.32 -10.49
N SER A 76 -7.04 -8.78 -11.72
CA SER A 76 -6.94 -7.86 -12.85
C SER A 76 -8.16 -6.98 -13.02
N GLN A 77 -9.25 -7.28 -12.34
CA GLN A 77 -10.46 -6.48 -12.46
C GLN A 77 -10.74 -5.64 -11.24
N ARG A 78 -9.87 -5.66 -10.26
CA ARG A 78 -10.06 -4.88 -9.04
C ARG A 78 -9.47 -3.50 -9.19
N TRP A 79 -9.85 -2.63 -8.26
CA TRP A 79 -9.29 -1.30 -8.14
C TRP A 79 -8.67 -1.18 -6.76
N CYS A 80 -7.50 -0.57 -6.70
CA CYS A 80 -6.74 -0.48 -5.46
C CYS A 80 -6.68 0.96 -4.99
N PRO A 81 -7.06 1.23 -3.74
CA PRO A 81 -6.92 2.58 -3.18
C PRO A 81 -5.47 2.77 -2.76
N VAL A 82 -4.86 3.82 -3.25
CA VAL A 82 -3.43 4.03 -3.04
C VAL A 82 -3.12 5.45 -2.66
N SER A 83 -1.96 5.61 -2.03
CA SER A 83 -1.35 6.91 -1.79
C SER A 83 -0.03 6.94 -2.52
N HIS A 84 0.16 7.93 -3.35
CA HIS A 84 1.38 8.09 -4.11
C HIS A 84 2.20 9.20 -3.47
N TYR A 85 3.41 8.87 -3.07
CA TYR A 85 4.30 9.82 -2.44
C TYR A 85 5.30 10.35 -3.45
N ASN A 86 5.28 11.64 -3.65
CA ASN A 86 6.18 12.28 -4.58
C ASN A 86 6.84 13.42 -3.82
N GLY A 87 7.96 13.12 -3.21
CA GLY A 87 8.60 14.09 -2.34
C GLY A 87 7.69 14.37 -1.15
N ASP A 88 7.38 15.63 -0.94
CA ASP A 88 6.53 16.01 0.18
C ASP A 88 5.05 15.93 -0.15
N GLU A 89 4.72 15.62 -1.37
CA GLU A 89 3.32 15.60 -1.76
C GLU A 89 2.77 14.19 -1.73
N VAL A 90 1.53 14.08 -1.33
CA VAL A 90 0.85 12.79 -1.29
C VAL A 90 -0.44 12.96 -2.07
N THR A 91 -0.63 12.13 -3.06
CA THR A 91 -1.87 12.11 -3.84
C THR A 91 -2.58 10.80 -3.56
N ARG A 92 -3.85 10.86 -3.25
CA ARG A 92 -4.62 9.66 -3.00
C ARG A 92 -5.58 9.42 -4.14
N GLY A 93 -5.77 8.18 -4.46
CA GLY A 93 -6.68 7.83 -5.53
C GLY A 93 -6.73 6.34 -5.73
N TRP A 94 -7.13 5.94 -6.92
CA TRP A 94 -7.38 4.54 -7.24
C TRP A 94 -6.64 4.16 -8.51
N VAL A 95 -6.07 2.98 -8.52
CA VAL A 95 -5.43 2.45 -9.72
C VAL A 95 -6.01 1.09 -10.02
N LYS A 96 -6.01 0.73 -11.30
CA LYS A 96 -6.49 -0.58 -11.70
C LYS A 96 -5.48 -1.62 -11.31
N ALA A 97 -5.91 -2.64 -10.60
CA ALA A 97 -5.00 -3.64 -10.05
C ALA A 97 -4.16 -4.35 -11.10
N ARG A 98 -4.68 -4.52 -12.31
CA ARG A 98 -3.94 -5.24 -13.33
C ARG A 98 -2.63 -4.56 -13.70
N PHE A 99 -2.48 -3.29 -13.36
CA PHE A 99 -1.29 -2.54 -13.73
C PHE A 99 -0.36 -2.34 -12.54
N VAL A 100 -0.60 -3.02 -11.44
CA VAL A 100 0.28 -2.96 -10.27
C VAL A 100 0.46 -4.35 -9.70
N ARG A 101 1.52 -4.53 -8.94
CA ARG A 101 1.72 -5.76 -8.21
C ARG A 101 2.34 -5.44 -6.86
N ASP A 102 2.20 -6.36 -5.94
CA ASP A 102 2.71 -6.17 -4.60
C ASP A 102 4.22 -6.01 -4.61
N SER A 103 4.68 -5.18 -3.73
CA SER A 103 6.09 -4.93 -3.54
C SER A 103 6.32 -4.56 -2.09
N ASP A 104 7.52 -4.81 -1.62
CA ASP A 104 7.87 -4.39 -0.29
C ASP A 104 7.97 -2.87 -0.25
N CYS A 105 7.56 -2.30 0.85
CA CYS A 105 7.75 -0.87 1.06
C CYS A 105 9.20 -0.62 1.45
N PRO A 106 9.77 0.45 0.98
CA PRO A 106 11.18 0.78 1.32
C PRO A 106 11.34 1.18 2.77
#